data_0ee4af4a21f45ef8dca9ae41a3362286
#
_entry.id   0ee4af4a21f45ef8dca9ae41a3362286
#
_cell.length_a   1.000
_cell.length_b   1.000
_cell.length_c   1.000
_cell.angle_alpha   90.00
_cell.angle_beta   90.00
_cell.angle_gamma   90.00
#
_symmetry.space_group_name_H-M   'P 1'
#
loop_
_entity.id
_entity.type
_entity.pdbx_description
1 polymer ?
#
loop_
_entity_poly.entity_id
_entity_poly.type
_entity_poly.pdbx_seq_one_letter_code
_entity_poly.pdbx_strand_id
1 'polypeptide(L)'
;MNKAELVADVAERIREPKMKAEEAVDAVFEALRDALKRGDEIRLPAFGVFVVSETKERKARNPQTGEEVVVPAGKRAKFRPAKALKDAL
;
A
#
# COMPACT_ATOMS: atom_id res chain seq x y z
N MET A 1 3.41 15.15 0.12
CA MET A 1 1.93 15.17 0.06
C MET A 1 1.36 14.29 1.17
N ASN A 2 0.44 14.82 1.94
CA ASN A 2 -0.27 14.05 2.96
C ASN A 2 -1.70 13.74 2.50
N LYS A 3 -2.48 13.06 3.34
CA LYS A 3 -3.86 12.70 3.00
C LYS A 3 -4.72 13.94 2.74
N ALA A 4 -4.57 14.99 3.53
CA ALA A 4 -5.36 16.22 3.38
C ALA A 4 -5.09 16.88 2.03
N GLU A 5 -3.84 16.94 1.62
CA GLU A 5 -3.45 17.49 0.33
C GLU A 5 -3.95 16.63 -0.83
N LEU A 6 -3.90 15.31 -0.65
CA LEU A 6 -4.42 14.38 -1.66
C LEU A 6 -5.94 14.56 -1.82
N VAL A 7 -6.68 14.69 -0.72
CA VAL A 7 -8.12 14.94 -0.76
C VAL A 7 -8.43 16.24 -1.47
N ALA A 8 -7.68 17.32 -1.20
CA ALA A 8 -7.87 18.60 -1.85
C ALA A 8 -7.63 18.49 -3.36
N ASP A 9 -6.58 17.79 -3.78
CA ASP A 9 -6.28 17.59 -5.19
C ASP A 9 -7.38 16.77 -5.89
N VAL A 10 -7.85 15.70 -5.25
CA VAL A 10 -8.95 14.89 -5.79
C VAL A 10 -10.23 15.71 -5.90
N ALA A 11 -10.56 16.50 -4.89
CA ALA A 11 -11.74 17.36 -4.90
C ALA A 11 -11.74 18.29 -6.13
N GLU A 12 -10.60 18.88 -6.42
CA GLU A 12 -10.43 19.76 -7.55
C GLU A 12 -10.60 19.01 -8.88
N ARG A 13 -9.99 17.83 -8.99
CA ARG A 13 -10.04 17.03 -10.22
C ARG A 13 -11.44 16.52 -10.54
N ILE A 14 -12.20 16.10 -9.53
CA ILE A 14 -13.55 15.59 -9.71
C ILE A 14 -14.62 16.69 -9.62
N ARG A 15 -14.22 17.92 -9.31
CA ARG A 15 -15.10 19.09 -9.17
C ARG A 15 -16.19 18.85 -8.13
N GLU A 16 -15.80 18.33 -6.98
CA GLU A 16 -16.69 18.05 -5.88
C GLU A 16 -16.17 18.67 -4.59
N PRO A 17 -17.04 18.90 -3.59
CA PRO A 17 -16.60 19.38 -2.28
C PRO A 17 -15.61 18.43 -1.62
N LYS A 18 -14.75 18.97 -0.77
CA LYS A 18 -13.76 18.17 -0.05
C LYS A 18 -14.37 17.01 0.71
N MET A 19 -15.56 17.17 1.27
CA MET A 19 -16.25 16.10 2.00
C MET A 19 -16.50 14.89 1.11
N LYS A 20 -16.98 15.09 -0.11
CA LYS A 20 -17.19 14.00 -1.07
C LYS A 20 -15.87 13.40 -1.55
N ALA A 21 -14.87 14.23 -1.77
CA ALA A 21 -13.55 13.77 -2.17
C ALA A 21 -12.91 12.92 -1.06
N GLU A 22 -13.07 13.32 0.18
CA GLU A 22 -12.58 12.54 1.32
C GLU A 22 -13.25 11.17 1.41
N GLU A 23 -14.57 11.12 1.23
CA GLU A 23 -15.30 9.84 1.19
C GLU A 23 -14.77 8.94 0.06
N ALA A 24 -14.52 9.50 -1.12
CA ALA A 24 -14.01 8.75 -2.25
C ALA A 24 -12.60 8.22 -2.00
N VAL A 25 -11.72 9.05 -1.46
CA VAL A 25 -10.35 8.67 -1.12
C VAL A 25 -10.34 7.60 -0.04
N ASP A 26 -11.13 7.76 1.00
CA ASP A 26 -11.24 6.77 2.07
C ASP A 26 -11.78 5.44 1.56
N ALA A 27 -12.78 5.47 0.68
CA ALA A 27 -13.35 4.27 0.09
C ALA A 27 -12.30 3.51 -0.74
N VAL A 28 -11.47 4.22 -1.51
CA VAL A 28 -10.40 3.61 -2.27
C VAL A 28 -9.39 2.91 -1.35
N PHE A 29 -8.92 3.60 -0.32
CA PHE A 29 -7.94 3.01 0.60
C PHE A 29 -8.52 1.86 1.39
N GLU A 30 -9.78 1.93 1.80
CA GLU A 30 -10.45 0.80 2.48
C GLU A 30 -10.56 -0.41 1.56
N ALA A 31 -10.93 -0.21 0.31
CA ALA A 31 -11.02 -1.28 -0.67
C ALA A 31 -9.66 -1.92 -0.93
N LEU A 32 -8.59 -1.12 -1.04
CA LEU A 32 -7.24 -1.62 -1.21
C LEU A 32 -6.80 -2.43 0.01
N ARG A 33 -7.05 -1.91 1.20
CA ARG A 33 -6.69 -2.60 2.45
C ARG A 33 -7.40 -3.94 2.56
N ASP A 34 -8.68 -3.97 2.29
CA ASP A 34 -9.47 -5.20 2.40
C ASP A 34 -9.02 -6.24 1.36
N ALA A 35 -8.71 -5.81 0.15
CA ALA A 35 -8.17 -6.70 -0.88
C ALA A 35 -6.82 -7.28 -0.47
N LEU A 36 -5.93 -6.47 0.08
CA LEU A 36 -4.64 -6.92 0.56
C LEU A 36 -4.76 -7.88 1.75
N LYS A 37 -5.74 -7.65 2.63
CA LYS A 37 -6.02 -8.58 3.73
C LYS A 37 -6.42 -9.97 3.23
N ARG A 38 -7.16 -10.02 2.13
CA ARG A 38 -7.53 -11.29 1.50
C ARG A 38 -6.37 -11.95 0.74
N GLY A 39 -5.27 -11.23 0.57
CA GLY A 39 -4.15 -11.69 -0.23
C GLY A 39 -4.30 -11.46 -1.72
N ASP A 40 -5.24 -10.62 -2.11
CA ASP A 40 -5.47 -10.31 -3.52
C ASP A 40 -4.38 -9.40 -4.07
N GLU A 41 -4.03 -9.63 -5.33
CA GLU A 41 -3.19 -8.73 -6.09
C GLU A 41 -4.04 -7.61 -6.68
N ILE A 42 -3.57 -6.37 -6.56
CA ILE A 42 -4.29 -5.20 -7.07
C ILE A 42 -3.52 -4.62 -8.23
N ARG A 43 -4.05 -4.78 -9.43
CA ARG A 43 -3.45 -4.26 -10.66
C ARG A 43 -4.10 -2.95 -11.05
N LEU A 44 -3.31 -1.89 -11.07
CA LEU A 44 -3.75 -0.56 -11.47
C LEU A 44 -3.02 -0.17 -12.74
N PRO A 45 -3.68 -0.26 -13.91
CA PRO A 45 -3.03 0.04 -15.19
C PRO A 45 -2.37 1.42 -15.19
N ALA A 46 -1.19 1.50 -15.78
CA ALA A 46 -0.37 2.71 -15.87
C ALA A 46 0.11 3.28 -14.52
N PHE A 47 -0.22 2.67 -13.41
CA PHE A 47 0.24 3.09 -12.08
C PHE A 47 1.16 2.06 -11.45
N GLY A 48 0.65 0.87 -11.22
CA GLY A 48 1.44 -0.20 -10.62
C GLY A 48 0.60 -1.34 -10.09
N VAL A 49 1.26 -2.22 -9.38
CA VAL A 49 0.65 -3.42 -8.81
C VAL A 49 0.98 -3.51 -7.32
N PHE A 50 -0.04 -3.66 -6.50
CA PHE A 50 0.12 -4.00 -5.09
C PHE A 50 0.02 -5.50 -4.92
N VAL A 51 0.99 -6.09 -4.25
CA VAL A 51 1.03 -7.54 -3.99
C VAL A 51 1.27 -7.78 -2.52
N VAL A 52 0.76 -8.91 -2.03
CA VAL A 52 1.03 -9.39 -0.68
C VAL A 52 2.00 -10.56 -0.78
N SER A 53 3.12 -10.46 -0.08
CA SER A 53 4.03 -11.58 0.08
C SER A 53 3.98 -12.10 1.51
N GLU A 54 4.01 -13.41 1.64
CA GLU A 54 4.06 -14.05 2.96
C GLU A 54 5.51 -14.34 3.30
N THR A 55 5.88 -14.07 4.55
CA THR A 55 7.18 -14.44 5.09
C THR A 55 7.00 -15.59 6.05
N LYS A 56 7.85 -16.62 5.92
CA LYS A 56 7.84 -17.76 6.83
C LYS A 56 8.53 -17.39 8.14
N GLU A 57 8.14 -18.08 9.21
CA GLU A 57 8.87 -18.02 10.45
C GLU A 57 10.34 -18.36 10.20
N ARG A 58 11.24 -17.57 10.74
CA ARG A 58 12.67 -17.77 10.62
C ARG A 58 13.38 -17.45 11.92
N LYS A 59 14.55 -18.08 12.11
CA LYS A 59 15.43 -17.76 13.22
C LYS A 59 16.44 -16.71 12.78
N ALA A 60 16.59 -15.68 13.58
CA ALA A 60 17.59 -14.65 13.38
C ALA A 60 18.42 -14.51 14.65
N ARG A 61 19.66 -14.09 14.49
CA ARG A 61 20.55 -13.88 15.63
C ARG A 61 20.64 -12.38 15.94
N ASN A 62 20.45 -12.05 17.21
CA ASN A 62 20.61 -10.66 17.63
C ASN A 62 22.11 -10.32 17.60
N PRO A 63 22.53 -9.33 16.79
CA PRO A 63 23.95 -8.97 16.67
C PRO A 63 24.56 -8.39 17.95
N GLN A 64 23.75 -7.91 18.87
CA GLN A 64 24.24 -7.33 20.12
C GLN A 64 24.44 -8.37 21.22
N THR A 65 23.54 -9.35 21.32
CA THR A 65 23.56 -10.35 22.38
C THR A 65 23.99 -11.73 21.91
N GLY A 66 23.96 -11.98 20.63
CA GLY A 66 24.21 -13.30 20.05
C GLY A 66 23.09 -14.30 20.26
N GLU A 67 21.99 -13.88 20.89
CA GLU A 67 20.86 -14.77 21.13
C GLU A 67 20.05 -15.02 19.86
N GLU A 68 19.53 -16.23 19.70
CA GLU A 68 18.58 -16.53 18.65
C GLU A 68 17.22 -15.94 18.98
N VAL A 69 16.64 -15.21 18.03
CA VAL A 69 15.26 -14.72 18.11
C VAL A 69 14.46 -15.34 16.98
N VAL A 70 13.22 -15.70 17.29
CA VAL A 70 12.29 -16.22 16.31
C VAL A 70 11.55 -15.03 15.70
N VAL A 71 11.69 -14.86 14.37
CA VAL A 71 10.91 -13.88 13.64
C VAL A 71 9.65 -14.58 13.17
N PRO A 72 8.46 -14.19 13.65
CA PRO A 72 7.23 -14.87 13.30
C PRO A 72 6.88 -14.71 11.83
N ALA A 73 6.12 -15.66 11.31
CA ALA A 73 5.55 -15.56 9.98
C ALA A 73 4.65 -14.32 9.89
N GLY A 74 4.65 -13.67 8.75
CA GLY A 74 3.87 -12.47 8.54
C GLY A 74 3.57 -12.21 7.08
N LYS A 75 2.84 -11.14 6.83
CA LYS A 75 2.50 -10.69 5.49
C LYS A 75 3.08 -9.30 5.25
N ARG A 76 3.55 -9.06 4.04
CA ARG A 76 4.06 -7.77 3.61
C ARG A 76 3.33 -7.30 2.37
N ALA A 77 2.92 -6.06 2.39
CA ALA A 77 2.43 -5.40 1.18
C ALA A 77 3.63 -4.83 0.42
N LYS A 78 3.68 -5.07 -0.88
CA LYS A 78 4.71 -4.53 -1.76
C LYS A 78 4.04 -3.82 -2.93
N PHE A 79 4.68 -2.75 -3.38
CA PHE A 79 4.24 -2.01 -4.55
C PHE A 79 5.28 -2.11 -5.66
N ARG A 80 4.82 -2.51 -6.84
CA ARG A 80 5.64 -2.54 -8.06
C ARG A 80 5.13 -1.47 -9.01
N PRO A 81 5.90 -0.40 -9.24
CA PRO A 81 5.45 0.64 -10.16
C PRO A 81 5.37 0.12 -11.59
N ALA A 82 4.35 0.56 -12.32
CA ALA A 82 4.23 0.26 -13.73
C ALA A 82 5.28 1.01 -14.54
N LYS A 83 5.61 0.50 -15.72
CA LYS A 83 6.57 1.17 -16.61
C LYS A 83 6.11 2.59 -16.94
N ALA A 84 4.83 2.78 -17.20
CA ALA A 84 4.29 4.10 -17.50
C ALA A 84 4.51 5.09 -16.36
N LEU A 85 4.39 4.65 -15.11
CA LEU A 85 4.68 5.49 -13.95
C LEU A 85 6.17 5.83 -13.86
N LYS A 86 7.04 4.85 -14.05
CA LYS A 86 8.49 5.06 -14.05
C LYS A 86 8.91 6.04 -15.14
N ASP A 87 8.34 5.91 -16.33
CA ASP A 87 8.65 6.77 -17.46
C ASP A 87 8.17 8.22 -17.22
N ALA A 88 7.14 8.40 -16.41
CA ALA A 88 6.62 9.72 -16.04
C ALA A 88 7.47 10.43 -14.97
N LEU A 89 8.34 9.72 -14.29
CA LEU A 89 9.23 10.30 -13.28
C LEU A 89 10.56 10.82 -13.88
#